data_2adace2a7ea8bc148f91a53dfc61b33e
#
_entry.id   2adace2a7ea8bc148f91a53dfc61b33e
#
_cell.length_a   1.000
_cell.length_b   1.000
_cell.length_c   1.000
_cell.angle_alpha   90.00
_cell.angle_beta   90.00
_cell.angle_gamma   90.00
#
_symmetry.space_group_name_H-M   'P 1'
#
loop_
_entity.id
_entity.type
_entity.pdbx_description
1 polymer ?
#
loop_
_entity_poly.entity_id
_entity_poly.type
_entity_poly.pdbx_seq_one_letter_code
_entity_poly.pdbx_strand_id
1 'polypeptide(L)'
;YPDGGAHGGIDTVHNNHKSYAPASGTVVVAHVWQGGTEGNDSWGNYIVVDMGGSRYWLAAHFAAQIHSVGEQITKGDFIGTQGDTGDVTGIHTHWEHWSGGQSTAYRVDPSGLLGIPNGRGTYDVSWDATEPPGPGPGPGPGPGPGPGPGPGPTPTGKLPVWLLFQFSKRR
;
A
#
# COMPACT_ATOMS: atom_id res chain seq x y z
N TYR A 1 -8.87 -22.65 1.65
CA TYR A 1 -8.87 -22.65 0.19
C TYR A 1 -9.82 -23.74 -0.32
N PRO A 2 -10.55 -23.57 -1.44
CA PRO A 2 -11.43 -24.58 -2.00
C PRO A 2 -10.71 -25.88 -2.39
N ASP A 3 -9.40 -25.82 -2.58
CA ASP A 3 -8.50 -26.91 -2.97
C ASP A 3 -7.83 -27.63 -1.80
N GLY A 4 -8.20 -27.29 -0.54
CA GLY A 4 -7.64 -27.90 0.67
C GLY A 4 -6.23 -27.44 1.02
N GLY A 5 -5.70 -26.40 0.36
CA GLY A 5 -4.44 -25.75 0.73
C GLY A 5 -4.51 -25.16 2.15
N ALA A 6 -3.41 -25.23 2.91
CA ALA A 6 -3.35 -24.60 4.22
C ALA A 6 -3.44 -23.07 4.07
N HIS A 7 -4.38 -22.43 4.78
CA HIS A 7 -4.48 -20.97 4.86
C HIS A 7 -3.20 -20.42 5.53
N GLY A 8 -2.44 -19.62 4.78
CA GLY A 8 -1.10 -19.19 5.20
C GLY A 8 -1.07 -18.01 6.17
N GLY A 9 -2.24 -17.55 6.65
CA GLY A 9 -2.35 -16.36 7.46
C GLY A 9 -3.64 -16.31 8.29
N ILE A 10 -4.06 -15.11 8.64
CA ILE A 10 -5.34 -14.82 9.32
C ILE A 10 -6.12 -13.82 8.46
N ASP A 11 -7.42 -14.10 8.26
CA ASP A 11 -8.34 -13.16 7.62
C ASP A 11 -9.12 -12.39 8.66
N THR A 12 -9.24 -11.08 8.48
CA THR A 12 -10.00 -10.21 9.37
C THR A 12 -11.02 -9.38 8.60
N VAL A 13 -12.22 -9.25 9.17
CA VAL A 13 -13.26 -8.35 8.69
C VAL A 13 -13.56 -7.34 9.78
N HIS A 14 -13.44 -6.05 9.46
CA HIS A 14 -13.79 -4.96 10.34
C HIS A 14 -15.12 -4.33 9.94
N ASN A 15 -15.93 -3.91 10.90
CA ASN A 15 -17.24 -3.30 10.64
C ASN A 15 -17.17 -2.02 9.79
N ASN A 16 -16.06 -1.29 9.88
CA ASN A 16 -15.83 -0.08 9.08
C ASN A 16 -14.99 -0.34 7.83
N HIS A 17 -14.63 -1.60 7.54
CA HIS A 17 -13.78 -2.03 6.44
C HIS A 17 -12.41 -1.34 6.37
N LYS A 18 -11.89 -0.86 7.49
CA LYS A 18 -10.56 -0.24 7.57
C LYS A 18 -9.55 -1.21 8.17
N SER A 19 -8.33 -1.16 7.67
CA SER A 19 -7.19 -1.92 8.20
C SER A 19 -6.13 -0.98 8.74
N TYR A 20 -5.50 -1.38 9.84
CA TYR A 20 -4.49 -0.60 10.54
C TYR A 20 -3.23 -1.44 10.76
N ALA A 21 -2.07 -0.79 10.76
CA ALA A 21 -0.78 -1.44 10.89
C ALA A 21 -0.61 -2.18 12.23
N PRO A 22 -0.33 -3.48 12.24
CA PRO A 22 -0.14 -4.24 13.46
C PRO A 22 1.21 -3.95 14.13
N ALA A 23 2.19 -3.47 13.36
CA ALA A 23 3.52 -3.10 13.83
C ALA A 23 4.14 -2.06 12.90
N SER A 24 5.06 -1.26 13.46
CA SER A 24 5.85 -0.27 12.70
C SER A 24 6.88 -0.94 11.79
N GLY A 25 7.24 -0.25 10.70
CA GLY A 25 8.28 -0.71 9.77
C GLY A 25 8.33 0.12 8.49
N THR A 26 9.06 -0.38 7.51
CA THR A 26 9.23 0.24 6.20
C THR A 26 8.53 -0.59 5.13
N VAL A 27 7.73 0.03 4.28
CA VAL A 27 7.11 -0.65 3.12
C VAL A 27 8.20 -1.10 2.15
N VAL A 28 8.31 -2.40 1.93
CA VAL A 28 9.28 -2.99 0.99
C VAL A 28 8.62 -3.56 -0.26
N VAL A 29 7.31 -3.78 -0.24
CA VAL A 29 6.49 -4.09 -1.41
C VAL A 29 5.20 -3.29 -1.33
N ALA A 30 4.81 -2.69 -2.44
CA ALA A 30 3.53 -2.02 -2.64
C ALA A 30 3.00 -2.48 -4.01
N HIS A 31 2.14 -3.50 -4.03
CA HIS A 31 1.64 -4.12 -5.25
C HIS A 31 0.28 -3.55 -5.64
N VAL A 32 0.19 -3.11 -6.90
CA VAL A 32 -1.07 -2.70 -7.52
C VAL A 32 -1.59 -3.84 -8.38
N TRP A 33 -2.73 -4.39 -8.01
CA TRP A 33 -3.37 -5.48 -8.72
C TRP A 33 -3.82 -5.07 -10.13
N GLN A 34 -3.44 -5.87 -11.12
CA GLN A 34 -3.77 -5.64 -12.54
C GLN A 34 -4.82 -6.63 -13.07
N GLY A 35 -5.41 -7.43 -12.19
CA GLY A 35 -6.24 -8.58 -12.54
C GLY A 35 -5.44 -9.88 -12.48
N GLY A 36 -6.10 -10.97 -12.16
CA GLY A 36 -5.46 -12.28 -12.01
C GLY A 36 -5.68 -12.86 -10.61
N THR A 37 -5.49 -14.17 -10.50
CA THR A 37 -5.75 -14.92 -9.27
C THR A 37 -4.60 -15.90 -8.95
N GLU A 38 -3.49 -15.83 -9.69
CA GLU A 38 -2.37 -16.74 -9.51
C GLU A 38 -1.13 -16.01 -8.99
N GLY A 39 -0.26 -16.72 -8.28
CA GLY A 39 0.98 -16.21 -7.74
C GLY A 39 0.76 -15.01 -6.83
N ASN A 40 1.51 -13.93 -7.03
CA ASN A 40 1.38 -12.71 -6.23
C ASN A 40 0.08 -11.94 -6.54
N ASP A 41 -0.54 -12.15 -7.70
CA ASP A 41 -1.82 -11.54 -8.04
C ASP A 41 -2.98 -12.12 -7.23
N SER A 42 -2.82 -13.32 -6.66
CA SER A 42 -3.81 -13.90 -5.74
C SER A 42 -4.03 -13.03 -4.49
N TRP A 43 -3.04 -12.24 -4.07
CA TRP A 43 -3.17 -11.30 -2.95
C TRP A 43 -3.83 -9.97 -3.34
N GLY A 44 -4.09 -9.73 -4.62
CA GLY A 44 -4.68 -8.47 -5.08
C GLY A 44 -3.79 -7.26 -4.79
N ASN A 45 -4.38 -6.18 -4.32
CA ASN A 45 -3.63 -5.03 -3.80
C ASN A 45 -3.07 -5.38 -2.41
N TYR A 46 -1.75 -5.36 -2.26
CA TYR A 46 -1.11 -5.71 -0.99
C TYR A 46 0.14 -4.89 -0.70
N ILE A 47 0.54 -4.86 0.56
CA ILE A 47 1.82 -4.34 1.01
C ILE A 47 2.58 -5.40 1.81
N VAL A 48 3.92 -5.31 1.76
CA VAL A 48 4.81 -6.00 2.69
C VAL A 48 5.63 -4.95 3.42
N VAL A 49 5.70 -5.07 4.74
CA VAL A 49 6.43 -4.14 5.60
C VAL A 49 7.53 -4.88 6.35
N ASP A 50 8.74 -4.35 6.26
CA ASP A 50 9.91 -4.82 7.00
C ASP A 50 9.92 -4.19 8.40
N MET A 51 9.83 -5.02 9.44
CA MET A 51 9.92 -4.62 10.85
C MET A 51 11.37 -4.59 11.36
N GLY A 52 12.33 -4.93 10.51
CA GLY A 52 13.71 -5.19 10.91
C GLY A 52 13.96 -6.59 11.46
N GLY A 53 15.22 -7.01 11.51
CA GLY A 53 15.62 -8.32 12.01
C GLY A 53 15.08 -9.49 11.18
N SER A 54 14.95 -9.34 9.87
CA SER A 54 14.38 -10.33 8.95
C SER A 54 12.94 -10.73 9.28
N ARG A 55 12.17 -9.81 9.82
CA ARG A 55 10.74 -9.99 10.14
C ARG A 55 9.89 -9.07 9.29
N TYR A 56 8.80 -9.62 8.73
CA TYR A 56 7.93 -8.92 7.81
C TYR A 56 6.47 -9.23 8.11
N TRP A 57 5.59 -8.29 7.82
CA TRP A 57 4.17 -8.58 7.72
C TRP A 57 3.63 -8.20 6.35
N LEU A 58 2.63 -8.94 5.91
CA LEU A 58 1.88 -8.70 4.68
C LEU A 58 0.43 -8.42 5.05
N ALA A 59 -0.17 -7.43 4.37
CA ALA A 59 -1.60 -7.18 4.38
C ALA A 59 -2.10 -7.09 2.94
N ALA A 60 -3.16 -7.85 2.63
CA ALA A 60 -3.62 -8.08 1.26
C ALA A 60 -5.12 -7.82 1.08
N HIS A 61 -5.56 -7.87 -0.19
CA HIS A 61 -6.93 -7.71 -0.68
C HIS A 61 -7.51 -6.32 -0.47
N PHE A 62 -6.67 -5.28 -0.40
CA PHE A 62 -7.16 -3.91 -0.29
C PHE A 62 -8.00 -3.50 -1.52
N ALA A 63 -9.00 -2.66 -1.30
CA ALA A 63 -9.81 -2.08 -2.38
C ALA A 63 -8.95 -1.25 -3.34
N ALA A 64 -7.92 -0.56 -2.81
CA ALA A 64 -6.94 0.18 -3.59
C ALA A 64 -5.59 0.20 -2.86
N GLN A 65 -4.50 0.27 -3.62
CA GLN A 65 -3.16 0.48 -3.07
C GLN A 65 -2.93 1.98 -2.85
N ILE A 66 -2.55 2.35 -1.62
CA ILE A 66 -2.35 3.75 -1.21
C ILE A 66 -0.92 4.04 -0.73
N HIS A 67 -0.07 3.02 -0.61
CA HIS A 67 1.29 3.13 -0.08
C HIS A 67 2.34 3.05 -1.18
N SER A 68 3.55 3.50 -0.86
CA SER A 68 4.71 3.44 -1.74
C SER A 68 5.87 2.72 -1.06
N VAL A 69 6.71 2.05 -1.84
CA VAL A 69 7.95 1.44 -1.33
C VAL A 69 8.84 2.52 -0.72
N GLY A 70 9.39 2.24 0.46
CA GLY A 70 10.21 3.18 1.25
C GLY A 70 9.41 3.99 2.27
N GLU A 71 8.09 3.96 2.25
CA GLU A 71 7.25 4.65 3.22
C GLU A 71 7.41 4.04 4.62
N GLN A 72 7.47 4.91 5.63
CA GLN A 72 7.51 4.50 7.04
C GLN A 72 6.09 4.36 7.57
N ILE A 73 5.78 3.21 8.12
CA ILE A 73 4.51 2.91 8.76
C ILE A 73 4.72 2.84 10.28
N THR A 74 3.84 3.46 11.02
CA THR A 74 3.79 3.35 12.49
C THR A 74 2.66 2.40 12.90
N LYS A 75 2.87 1.62 13.96
CA LYS A 75 1.81 0.76 14.51
C LYS A 75 0.55 1.60 14.77
N GLY A 76 -0.60 1.14 14.27
CA GLY A 76 -1.88 1.83 14.39
C GLY A 76 -2.19 2.76 13.22
N ASP A 77 -1.26 3.04 12.30
CA ASP A 77 -1.56 3.84 11.11
C ASP A 77 -2.61 3.13 10.24
N PHE A 78 -3.49 3.91 9.63
CA PHE A 78 -4.41 3.42 8.62
C PHE A 78 -3.61 2.98 7.38
N ILE A 79 -3.81 1.73 6.96
CA ILE A 79 -3.05 1.13 5.85
C ILE A 79 -3.90 0.77 4.64
N GLY A 80 -5.21 0.89 4.72
CA GLY A 80 -6.07 0.66 3.58
C GLY A 80 -7.49 0.27 3.94
N THR A 81 -8.35 0.36 2.94
CA THR A 81 -9.72 -0.14 3.02
C THR A 81 -9.74 -1.59 2.58
N GLN A 82 -10.38 -2.44 3.38
CA GLN A 82 -10.59 -3.85 3.05
C GLN A 82 -11.33 -3.96 1.72
N GLY A 83 -10.93 -4.90 0.90
CA GLY A 83 -11.48 -5.12 -0.43
C GLY A 83 -11.60 -6.60 -0.76
N ASP A 84 -11.82 -6.84 -2.03
CA ASP A 84 -12.02 -8.15 -2.64
C ASP A 84 -11.15 -8.34 -3.88
N THR A 85 -10.01 -7.66 -3.93
CA THR A 85 -9.05 -7.80 -5.04
C THR A 85 -8.23 -9.09 -4.88
N GLY A 86 -7.87 -9.73 -5.99
CA GLY A 86 -7.15 -11.00 -6.00
C GLY A 86 -8.07 -12.23 -5.97
N ASP A 87 -7.59 -13.34 -5.39
CA ASP A 87 -8.32 -14.61 -5.31
C ASP A 87 -9.08 -14.72 -3.98
N VAL A 88 -10.26 -14.11 -3.91
CA VAL A 88 -11.06 -14.03 -2.69
C VAL A 88 -12.56 -14.16 -2.96
N THR A 89 -13.32 -14.54 -1.93
CA THR A 89 -14.77 -14.70 -2.01
C THR A 89 -15.56 -13.61 -1.30
N GLY A 90 -14.90 -12.60 -0.74
CA GLY A 90 -15.57 -11.51 -0.03
C GLY A 90 -14.59 -10.51 0.58
N ILE A 91 -15.13 -9.38 1.04
CA ILE A 91 -14.34 -8.27 1.60
C ILE A 91 -13.67 -8.67 2.91
N HIS A 92 -12.34 -8.61 2.96
CA HIS A 92 -11.55 -8.84 4.16
C HIS A 92 -10.12 -8.29 3.99
N THR A 93 -9.29 -8.41 5.01
CA THR A 93 -7.84 -8.27 4.90
C THR A 93 -7.20 -9.59 5.30
N HIS A 94 -6.37 -10.14 4.42
CA HIS A 94 -5.51 -11.28 4.69
C HIS A 94 -4.18 -10.82 5.27
N TRP A 95 -3.75 -11.44 6.37
CA TRP A 95 -2.54 -11.10 7.09
C TRP A 95 -1.57 -12.26 7.12
N GLU A 96 -0.31 -12.00 6.81
CA GLU A 96 0.78 -12.95 7.03
C GLU A 96 1.87 -12.33 7.91
N HIS A 97 2.57 -13.17 8.64
CA HIS A 97 3.80 -12.83 9.35
C HIS A 97 4.91 -13.75 8.86
N TRP A 98 6.06 -13.18 8.50
CA TRP A 98 7.24 -13.92 8.05
C TRP A 98 8.40 -13.64 8.99
N SER A 99 9.17 -14.68 9.37
CA SER A 99 10.32 -14.58 10.26
C SER A 99 11.48 -15.41 9.74
N GLY A 100 12.56 -14.74 9.34
CA GLY A 100 13.74 -15.35 8.72
C GLY A 100 14.00 -14.92 7.27
N GLY A 101 13.00 -14.31 6.59
CA GLY A 101 13.15 -13.82 5.23
C GLY A 101 11.85 -13.31 4.63
N GLN A 102 11.97 -12.59 3.52
CA GLN A 102 10.85 -11.97 2.82
C GLN A 102 10.23 -12.95 1.81
N SER A 103 9.59 -14.00 2.30
CA SER A 103 8.83 -14.90 1.44
C SER A 103 7.88 -15.78 2.24
N THR A 104 6.90 -16.39 1.53
CA THR A 104 5.95 -17.34 2.11
C THR A 104 6.57 -18.59 2.72
N ALA A 105 7.83 -18.92 2.36
CA ALA A 105 8.57 -20.02 2.98
C ALA A 105 8.91 -19.76 4.46
N TYR A 106 8.86 -18.50 4.88
CA TYR A 106 9.16 -18.07 6.25
C TYR A 106 7.92 -17.69 7.05
N ARG A 107 6.75 -18.15 6.63
CA ARG A 107 5.48 -17.92 7.34
C ARG A 107 5.55 -18.46 8.77
N VAL A 108 5.08 -17.66 9.70
CA VAL A 108 4.84 -18.01 11.08
C VAL A 108 3.42 -17.57 11.44
N ASP A 109 2.86 -18.08 12.54
CA ASP A 109 1.52 -17.71 12.99
C ASP A 109 1.44 -16.19 13.27
N PRO A 110 0.56 -15.44 12.57
CA PRO A 110 0.42 -14.00 12.77
C PRO A 110 -0.38 -13.60 14.01
N SER A 111 -0.95 -14.54 14.77
CA SER A 111 -1.80 -14.27 15.94
C SER A 111 -1.12 -13.37 16.97
N GLY A 112 0.14 -13.64 17.27
CA GLY A 112 0.93 -12.82 18.20
C GLY A 112 1.21 -11.40 17.69
N LEU A 113 1.33 -11.23 16.37
CA LEU A 113 1.49 -9.93 15.73
C LEU A 113 0.20 -9.11 15.77
N LEU A 114 -0.92 -9.77 15.49
CA LEU A 114 -2.24 -9.16 15.39
C LEU A 114 -2.94 -9.00 16.75
N GLY A 115 -2.48 -9.70 17.79
CA GLY A 115 -3.11 -9.74 19.10
C GLY A 115 -4.48 -10.46 19.12
N ILE A 116 -4.74 -11.32 18.13
CA ILE A 116 -5.96 -12.13 18.02
C ILE A 116 -5.61 -13.59 17.86
N PRO A 117 -6.44 -14.55 18.39
CA PRO A 117 -6.17 -15.96 18.18
C PRO A 117 -6.33 -16.37 16.71
N ASN A 118 -5.54 -17.33 16.28
CA ASN A 118 -5.69 -17.96 14.96
C ASN A 118 -6.83 -18.98 15.02
N GLY A 119 -8.04 -18.52 14.77
CA GLY A 119 -9.25 -19.34 14.82
C GLY A 119 -10.48 -18.58 14.36
N ARG A 120 -11.57 -19.31 14.09
CA ARG A 120 -12.85 -18.68 13.73
C ARG A 120 -13.51 -18.10 14.98
N GLY A 121 -13.95 -16.85 14.91
CA GLY A 121 -14.66 -16.18 15.99
C GLY A 121 -14.80 -14.69 15.75
N THR A 122 -15.62 -14.05 16.58
CA THR A 122 -15.64 -12.59 16.69
C THR A 122 -14.76 -12.22 17.87
N TYR A 123 -13.74 -11.45 17.64
CA TYR A 123 -12.80 -11.00 18.67
C TYR A 123 -12.94 -9.50 18.80
N ASP A 124 -13.22 -9.04 20.02
CA ASP A 124 -13.08 -7.62 20.36
C ASP A 124 -11.58 -7.31 20.46
N VAL A 125 -11.01 -6.91 19.35
CA VAL A 125 -9.68 -6.33 19.38
C VAL A 125 -9.86 -4.90 19.85
N SER A 126 -9.81 -4.68 21.15
CA SER A 126 -9.54 -3.37 21.69
C SER A 126 -8.07 -3.06 21.39
N TRP A 127 -7.82 -2.67 20.13
CA TRP A 127 -6.70 -1.80 19.92
C TRP A 127 -7.01 -0.59 20.79
N ASP A 128 -6.12 -0.21 21.71
CA ASP A 128 -6.09 1.11 22.30
C ASP A 128 -5.76 2.15 21.20
N ALA A 129 -6.51 2.02 20.12
CA ALA A 129 -6.62 2.99 19.08
C ALA A 129 -7.70 3.97 19.55
N THR A 130 -7.34 4.91 20.39
CA THR A 130 -7.72 6.27 20.03
C THR A 130 -7.48 6.34 18.53
N GLU A 131 -8.58 6.44 17.75
CA GLU A 131 -8.50 6.60 16.29
C GLU A 131 -7.31 7.51 16.00
N PRO A 132 -6.23 7.02 15.34
CA PRO A 132 -5.07 7.86 15.12
C PRO A 132 -5.62 9.10 14.45
N PRO A 133 -5.22 10.32 14.84
CA PRO A 133 -5.73 11.53 14.23
C PRO A 133 -5.67 11.30 12.74
N GLY A 134 -6.84 11.36 12.09
CA GLY A 134 -6.97 11.12 10.67
C GLY A 134 -5.83 11.86 9.97
N PRO A 135 -5.27 11.39 8.85
CA PRO A 135 -4.10 11.97 8.22
C PRO A 135 -4.24 13.48 8.31
N GLY A 136 -3.34 14.09 9.10
CA GLY A 136 -3.34 15.53 9.30
C GLY A 136 -3.44 16.16 7.91
N PRO A 137 -4.06 17.31 7.73
CA PRO A 137 -4.19 17.93 6.43
C PRO A 137 -2.82 17.84 5.77
N GLY A 138 -2.77 17.08 4.67
CA GLY A 138 -1.54 16.87 3.92
C GLY A 138 -0.85 18.23 3.76
N PRO A 139 0.48 18.30 3.67
CA PRO A 139 1.18 19.56 3.55
C PRO A 139 0.41 20.41 2.55
N GLY A 140 -0.17 21.51 3.04
CA GLY A 140 -0.98 22.40 2.22
C GLY A 140 -0.19 22.70 0.94
N PRO A 141 -0.84 22.96 -0.19
CA PRO A 141 -0.16 23.24 -1.43
C PRO A 141 0.95 24.23 -1.11
N GLY A 142 2.19 23.78 -1.32
CA GLY A 142 3.36 24.62 -1.08
C GLY A 142 3.13 25.98 -1.73
N PRO A 143 3.70 27.08 -1.23
CA PRO A 143 3.52 28.39 -1.82
C PRO A 143 3.70 28.24 -3.32
N GLY A 144 2.63 28.52 -4.06
CA GLY A 144 2.64 28.45 -5.51
C GLY A 144 3.87 29.18 -6.03
N PRO A 145 4.47 28.76 -7.16
CA PRO A 145 5.59 29.48 -7.74
C PRO A 145 5.23 30.95 -7.76
N GLY A 146 6.06 31.76 -7.09
CA GLY A 146 5.90 33.20 -7.04
C GLY A 146 5.71 33.71 -8.48
N PRO A 147 5.05 34.88 -8.70
CA PRO A 147 4.86 35.42 -10.02
C PRO A 147 6.21 35.42 -10.72
N GLY A 148 6.29 34.65 -11.79
CA GLY A 148 7.49 34.60 -12.63
C GLY A 148 7.87 36.00 -13.03
N PRO A 149 9.17 36.28 -13.31
CA PRO A 149 9.59 37.57 -13.80
C PRO A 149 8.70 37.94 -14.99
N GLY A 150 8.11 39.11 -14.91
CA GLY A 150 7.21 39.65 -15.94
C GLY A 150 7.83 39.50 -17.33
N PRO A 151 7.01 39.44 -18.38
CA PRO A 151 7.51 39.28 -19.75
C PRO A 151 8.58 40.29 -20.03
N GLY A 152 9.79 39.78 -20.27
CA GLY A 152 10.89 40.62 -20.74
C GLY A 152 10.50 41.30 -22.07
N PRO A 153 11.15 42.41 -22.45
CA PRO A 153 10.81 43.16 -23.64
C PRO A 153 10.80 42.16 -24.84
N THR A 154 9.71 42.23 -25.59
CA THR A 154 9.52 41.41 -26.81
C THR A 154 10.68 41.67 -27.77
N PRO A 155 11.43 40.63 -28.21
CA PRO A 155 12.47 40.85 -29.23
C PRO A 155 11.81 41.28 -30.52
N THR A 156 12.03 42.53 -30.93
CA THR A 156 11.68 43.02 -32.26
C THR A 156 12.76 42.57 -33.25
N GLY A 157 12.79 41.32 -33.59
CA GLY A 157 13.70 40.77 -34.57
C GLY A 157 13.07 39.59 -35.30
N LYS A 158 13.04 39.64 -36.63
CA LYS A 158 12.60 38.50 -37.47
C LYS A 158 13.54 37.32 -37.22
N LEU A 159 12.99 36.21 -36.75
CA LEU A 159 13.72 34.95 -36.62
C LEU A 159 14.18 34.47 -38.01
N PRO A 160 15.42 34.01 -38.17
CA PRO A 160 15.91 33.51 -39.45
C PRO A 160 15.18 32.20 -39.82
N VAL A 161 14.79 32.07 -41.08
CA VAL A 161 13.94 31.02 -41.66
C VAL A 161 14.48 29.58 -41.50
N TRP A 162 15.73 29.43 -41.11
CA TRP A 162 16.32 28.09 -40.92
C TRP A 162 15.96 27.41 -39.59
N LEU A 163 15.28 28.11 -38.67
CA LEU A 163 14.86 27.50 -37.38
C LEU A 163 13.55 26.70 -37.46
N LEU A 164 12.89 26.65 -38.63
CA LEU A 164 11.59 26.04 -38.83
C LEU A 164 11.66 24.56 -39.35
N PHE A 165 12.87 23.98 -39.53
CA PHE A 165 12.99 22.66 -40.16
C PHE A 165 13.49 21.51 -39.30
N GLN A 166 13.48 21.58 -37.97
CA GLN A 166 14.00 20.49 -37.13
C GLN A 166 12.98 19.74 -36.26
N PHE A 167 11.69 19.87 -36.48
CA PHE A 167 10.70 19.06 -35.78
C PHE A 167 9.79 18.23 -36.71
N SER A 168 10.38 17.51 -37.65
CA SER A 168 9.66 16.45 -38.34
C SER A 168 10.64 15.34 -38.68
N LYS A 169 10.69 14.31 -37.80
CA LYS A 169 10.91 12.88 -38.03
C LYS A 169 11.50 12.20 -36.82
N ARG A 170 10.63 11.65 -35.98
CA ARG A 170 10.90 10.31 -35.43
C ARG A 170 9.58 9.53 -35.47
N ARG A 171 9.63 8.55 -36.33
CA ARG A 171 8.69 7.40 -36.31
C ARG A 171 9.09 6.49 -35.16
#